data_14f4e72887bd0adca1a49d9685f534c8
#
_entry.id   14f4e72887bd0adca1a49d9685f534c8
#
_cell.length_a   1.000
_cell.length_b   1.000
_cell.length_c   1.000
_cell.angle_alpha   90.00
_cell.angle_beta   90.00
_cell.angle_gamma   90.00
#
_symmetry.space_group_name_H-M   'P 1'
#
loop_
_entity.id
_entity.type
_entity.pdbx_description
1 polymer ?
#
loop_
_entity_poly.entity_id
_entity_poly.type
_entity_poly.pdbx_seq_one_letter_code
_entity_poly.pdbx_strand_id
1 'polypeptide(L)'
;AASDVYKRQVDINVVQGERQFAKDNKSLGQFRLDGIPPARRGVPQIEVTFDIDANGIVNVSAKDLGTGKEQHITITAGSNMSDSEIDKAVKEAAEFEAQDKKRKEAIDTRNNADSMVFQVENALKEAGDKIDANDKAAVETDLNALKDLLAQTANAEMTDAQVADIKAAQEKMMESAQKLFAKMYEQTQPVSYTH
;
A
#
# COMPACT_ATOMS: atom_id res chain seq x y z
N ALA A 1 1.52 8.55 17.91
CA ALA A 1 1.73 7.12 18.17
C ALA A 1 1.14 6.36 17.00
N ALA A 2 1.97 5.99 16.03
CA ALA A 2 1.57 5.04 14.99
C ALA A 2 1.35 3.72 15.72
N SER A 3 0.11 3.39 15.96
CA SER A 3 -0.34 2.10 16.42
C SER A 3 0.14 1.08 15.38
N ASP A 4 1.10 0.22 15.75
CA ASP A 4 1.38 -1.01 15.05
C ASP A 4 0.09 -1.85 15.08
N VAL A 5 -0.75 -1.65 14.08
CA VAL A 5 -2.03 -2.35 13.98
C VAL A 5 -1.72 -3.78 13.54
N TYR A 6 -1.61 -4.66 14.50
CA TYR A 6 -1.55 -6.09 14.24
C TYR A 6 -2.92 -6.54 13.74
N LYS A 7 -3.04 -6.77 12.44
CA LYS A 7 -4.28 -7.31 11.87
C LYS A 7 -4.40 -8.79 12.21
N ARG A 8 -5.55 -9.18 12.74
CA ARG A 8 -5.92 -10.58 13.05
C ARG A 8 -6.93 -11.17 12.05
N GLN A 9 -7.34 -10.37 11.08
CA GLN A 9 -8.39 -10.72 10.10
C GLN A 9 -8.13 -10.02 8.78
N VAL A 10 -8.58 -10.64 7.69
CA VAL A 10 -8.58 -10.07 6.35
C VAL A 10 -9.99 -10.13 5.79
N ASP A 11 -10.52 -8.99 5.35
CA ASP A 11 -11.80 -8.91 4.65
C ASP A 11 -11.54 -9.09 3.15
N ILE A 12 -12.18 -10.10 2.55
CA ILE A 12 -12.12 -10.40 1.12
C ILE A 12 -13.39 -9.89 0.49
N ASN A 13 -13.28 -8.95 -0.44
CA ASN A 13 -14.38 -8.43 -1.22
C ASN A 13 -14.25 -8.88 -2.67
N VAL A 14 -15.21 -9.65 -3.15
CA VAL A 14 -15.25 -10.17 -4.52
C VAL A 14 -16.09 -9.24 -5.36
N VAL A 15 -15.49 -8.71 -6.43
CA VAL A 15 -16.13 -7.75 -7.32
C VAL A 15 -16.02 -8.18 -8.78
N GLN A 16 -16.95 -7.70 -9.61
CA GLN A 16 -16.95 -7.90 -11.05
C GLN A 16 -17.01 -6.54 -11.75
N GLY A 17 -16.14 -6.32 -12.73
CA GLY A 17 -16.07 -5.09 -13.51
C GLY A 17 -14.64 -4.75 -13.92
N GLU A 18 -14.48 -3.67 -14.66
CA GLU A 18 -13.22 -3.24 -15.27
C GLU A 18 -12.66 -1.94 -14.67
N ARG A 19 -13.32 -1.38 -13.64
CA ARG A 19 -12.85 -0.16 -12.97
C ARG A 19 -11.67 -0.47 -12.05
N GLN A 20 -10.75 0.49 -11.90
CA GLN A 20 -9.54 0.35 -11.08
C GLN A 20 -9.83 0.17 -9.58
N PHE A 21 -10.95 0.68 -9.11
CA PHE A 21 -11.31 0.62 -7.69
C PHE A 21 -12.45 -0.34 -7.44
N ALA A 22 -12.32 -1.19 -6.42
CA ALA A 22 -13.32 -2.19 -6.06
C ALA A 22 -14.71 -1.59 -5.82
N LYS A 23 -14.78 -0.38 -5.24
CA LYS A 23 -16.04 0.32 -4.96
C LYS A 23 -16.83 0.74 -6.21
N ASP A 24 -16.14 0.87 -7.34
CA ASP A 24 -16.71 1.30 -8.62
C ASP A 24 -17.10 0.10 -9.50
N ASN A 25 -16.95 -1.13 -8.98
CA ASN A 25 -17.35 -2.38 -9.60
C ASN A 25 -18.54 -3.01 -8.86
N LYS A 26 -19.23 -3.95 -9.51
CA LYS A 26 -20.33 -4.69 -8.90
C LYS A 26 -19.80 -5.64 -7.83
N SER A 27 -20.23 -5.45 -6.58
CA SER A 27 -19.90 -6.42 -5.52
C SER A 27 -20.69 -7.72 -5.71
N LEU A 28 -19.99 -8.83 -5.75
CA LEU A 28 -20.57 -10.16 -5.85
C LEU A 28 -20.71 -10.84 -4.49
N GLY A 29 -19.82 -10.51 -3.57
CA GLY A 29 -19.83 -11.06 -2.22
C GLY A 29 -18.65 -10.58 -1.39
N GLN A 30 -18.79 -10.78 -0.08
CA GLN A 30 -17.73 -10.44 0.88
C GLN A 30 -17.65 -11.53 1.93
N PHE A 31 -16.44 -11.89 2.32
CA PHE A 31 -16.21 -12.81 3.42
C PHE A 31 -14.95 -12.45 4.18
N ARG A 32 -14.79 -13.01 5.37
CA ARG A 32 -13.70 -12.67 6.26
C ARG A 32 -12.86 -13.90 6.59
N LEU A 33 -11.55 -13.76 6.47
CA LEU A 33 -10.58 -14.73 6.93
C LEU A 33 -10.07 -14.31 8.31
N ASP A 34 -10.49 -15.03 9.34
CA ASP A 34 -10.16 -14.77 10.74
C ASP A 34 -9.03 -15.67 11.25
N GLY A 35 -8.46 -15.28 12.40
CA GLY A 35 -7.49 -16.08 13.12
C GLY A 35 -6.11 -16.11 12.48
N ILE A 36 -5.78 -15.09 11.73
CA ILE A 36 -4.41 -14.83 11.28
C ILE A 36 -3.60 -14.38 12.49
N PRO A 37 -2.36 -14.87 12.69
CA PRO A 37 -1.51 -14.40 13.76
C PRO A 37 -1.28 -12.89 13.65
N PRO A 38 -1.14 -12.17 14.78
CA PRO A 38 -0.78 -10.77 14.74
C PRO A 38 0.55 -10.61 13.98
N ALA A 39 0.52 -9.86 12.89
CA ALA A 39 1.69 -9.59 12.07
C ALA A 39 1.67 -8.15 11.57
N ARG A 40 2.85 -7.61 11.25
CA ARG A 40 2.96 -6.29 10.64
C ARG A 40 2.27 -6.28 9.28
N ARG A 41 1.83 -5.10 8.85
CA ARG A 41 1.24 -4.90 7.53
C ARG A 41 2.17 -5.44 6.44
N GLY A 42 1.63 -6.25 5.52
CA GLY A 42 2.37 -6.84 4.40
C GLY A 42 3.07 -8.18 4.69
N VAL A 43 3.06 -8.68 5.94
CA VAL A 43 3.63 -9.98 6.29
C VAL A 43 2.70 -11.15 5.96
N PRO A 44 1.38 -11.10 6.23
CA PRO A 44 0.47 -12.18 5.87
C PRO A 44 0.38 -12.35 4.35
N GLN A 45 0.58 -13.59 3.89
CA GLN A 45 0.43 -13.97 2.49
C GLN A 45 -0.88 -14.75 2.34
N ILE A 46 -1.83 -14.16 1.62
CA ILE A 46 -3.14 -14.75 1.38
C ILE A 46 -3.21 -15.18 -0.09
N GLU A 47 -3.42 -16.47 -0.30
CA GLU A 47 -3.73 -17.04 -1.61
C GLU A 47 -5.24 -16.99 -1.83
N VAL A 48 -5.66 -16.40 -2.95
CA VAL A 48 -7.08 -16.37 -3.34
C VAL A 48 -7.24 -17.19 -4.61
N THR A 49 -8.15 -18.17 -4.55
CA THR A 49 -8.46 -19.07 -5.66
C THR A 49 -9.87 -18.85 -6.13
N PHE A 50 -10.05 -18.74 -7.43
CA PHE A 50 -11.35 -18.66 -8.11
C PHE A 50 -11.59 -19.95 -8.89
N ASP A 51 -12.72 -20.59 -8.64
CA ASP A 51 -13.19 -21.76 -9.38
C ASP A 51 -14.59 -21.47 -9.92
N ILE A 52 -14.73 -21.51 -11.25
CA ILE A 52 -15.98 -21.18 -11.95
C ILE A 52 -16.48 -22.45 -12.64
N ASP A 53 -17.65 -22.92 -12.24
CA ASP A 53 -18.28 -24.09 -12.83
C ASP A 53 -18.97 -23.80 -14.17
N ALA A 54 -19.41 -24.86 -14.87
CA ALA A 54 -20.11 -24.74 -16.14
C ALA A 54 -21.47 -24.01 -16.07
N ASN A 55 -22.03 -23.83 -14.86
CA ASN A 55 -23.30 -23.13 -14.60
C ASN A 55 -23.07 -21.67 -14.23
N GLY A 56 -21.80 -21.19 -14.23
CA GLY A 56 -21.45 -19.83 -13.85
C GLY A 56 -21.47 -19.58 -12.32
N ILE A 57 -21.46 -20.63 -11.51
CA ILE A 57 -21.28 -20.51 -10.06
C ILE A 57 -19.81 -20.31 -9.80
N VAL A 58 -19.48 -19.25 -9.04
CA VAL A 58 -18.10 -18.90 -8.69
C VAL A 58 -17.84 -19.27 -7.24
N ASN A 59 -16.91 -20.18 -7.00
CA ASN A 59 -16.39 -20.49 -5.68
C ASN A 59 -15.09 -19.72 -5.48
N VAL A 60 -15.04 -18.88 -4.45
CA VAL A 60 -13.87 -18.11 -4.09
C VAL A 60 -13.37 -18.58 -2.74
N SER A 61 -12.13 -19.05 -2.67
CA SER A 61 -11.47 -19.40 -1.42
C SER A 61 -10.30 -18.48 -1.15
N ALA A 62 -10.06 -18.18 0.12
CA ALA A 62 -8.91 -17.43 0.59
C ALA A 62 -8.20 -18.22 1.69
N LYS A 63 -6.91 -18.44 1.51
CA LYS A 63 -6.06 -19.24 2.40
C LYS A 63 -4.85 -18.44 2.87
N ASP A 64 -4.66 -18.36 4.18
CA ASP A 64 -3.43 -17.84 4.75
C ASP A 64 -2.31 -18.89 4.64
N LEU A 65 -1.27 -18.60 3.88
CA LEU A 65 -0.16 -19.52 3.63
C LEU A 65 0.69 -19.78 4.89
N GLY A 66 0.67 -18.85 5.84
CA GLY A 66 1.41 -18.98 7.09
C GLY A 66 0.76 -19.96 8.09
N THR A 67 -0.57 -19.95 8.19
CA THR A 67 -1.34 -20.77 9.14
C THR A 67 -2.07 -21.93 8.52
N GLY A 68 -2.25 -21.91 7.19
CA GLY A 68 -3.09 -22.86 6.47
C GLY A 68 -4.59 -22.66 6.67
N LYS A 69 -5.01 -21.62 7.37
CA LYS A 69 -6.44 -21.29 7.54
C LYS A 69 -7.05 -20.85 6.23
N GLU A 70 -8.25 -21.34 5.97
CA GLU A 70 -8.98 -21.10 4.74
C GLU A 70 -10.44 -20.76 5.03
N GLN A 71 -10.98 -19.86 4.21
CA GLN A 71 -12.41 -19.53 4.15
C GLN A 71 -12.83 -19.45 2.70
N HIS A 72 -14.12 -19.69 2.44
CA HIS A 72 -14.66 -19.66 1.09
C HIS A 72 -16.05 -19.03 1.06
N ILE A 73 -16.42 -18.55 -0.13
CA ILE A 73 -17.77 -18.11 -0.46
C ILE A 73 -18.17 -18.70 -1.80
N THR A 74 -19.45 -19.05 -1.92
CA THR A 74 -20.05 -19.49 -3.19
C THR A 74 -20.96 -18.39 -3.71
N ILE A 75 -20.71 -17.91 -4.91
CA ILE A 75 -21.47 -16.86 -5.57
C ILE A 75 -22.30 -17.51 -6.67
N THR A 76 -23.62 -17.39 -6.56
CA THR A 76 -24.55 -18.00 -7.53
C THR A 76 -24.59 -17.23 -8.83
N ALA A 77 -24.89 -17.90 -9.94
CA ALA A 77 -24.98 -17.31 -11.27
C ALA A 77 -25.92 -16.08 -11.37
N GLY A 78 -26.97 -16.03 -10.54
CA GLY A 78 -27.90 -14.90 -10.47
C GLY A 78 -27.29 -13.61 -9.89
N SER A 79 -26.13 -13.68 -9.26
CA SER A 79 -25.39 -12.51 -8.75
C SER A 79 -24.44 -11.89 -9.79
N ASN A 80 -24.18 -12.61 -10.89
CA ASN A 80 -23.30 -12.13 -11.97
C ASN A 80 -23.96 -11.00 -12.76
N MET A 81 -23.15 -10.25 -13.48
CA MET A 81 -23.67 -9.23 -14.41
C MET A 81 -24.32 -9.88 -15.62
N SER A 82 -25.44 -9.32 -16.08
CA SER A 82 -26.01 -9.63 -17.39
C SER A 82 -25.15 -9.07 -18.52
N ASP A 83 -25.31 -9.58 -19.75
CA ASP A 83 -24.54 -9.09 -20.89
C ASP A 83 -24.67 -7.57 -21.08
N SER A 84 -25.88 -7.03 -20.89
CA SER A 84 -26.11 -5.59 -20.99
C SER A 84 -25.43 -4.78 -19.88
N GLU A 85 -25.33 -5.33 -18.66
CA GLU A 85 -24.58 -4.72 -17.57
C GLU A 85 -23.07 -4.77 -17.82
N ILE A 86 -22.58 -5.85 -18.43
CA ILE A 86 -21.17 -6.00 -18.82
C ILE A 86 -20.82 -4.93 -19.87
N ASP A 87 -21.61 -4.80 -20.94
CA ASP A 87 -21.40 -3.79 -21.98
C ASP A 87 -21.39 -2.36 -21.40
N LYS A 88 -22.28 -2.09 -20.45
CA LYS A 88 -22.33 -0.80 -19.76
C LYS A 88 -21.08 -0.59 -18.90
N ALA A 89 -20.68 -1.58 -18.13
CA ALA A 89 -19.49 -1.50 -17.27
C ALA A 89 -18.20 -1.27 -18.07
N VAL A 90 -18.07 -1.93 -19.24
CA VAL A 90 -16.92 -1.73 -20.15
C VAL A 90 -16.89 -0.30 -20.70
N LYS A 91 -18.04 0.26 -21.11
CA LYS A 91 -18.12 1.65 -21.59
C LYS A 91 -17.78 2.65 -20.48
N GLU A 92 -18.35 2.47 -19.29
CA GLU A 92 -18.06 3.31 -18.13
C GLU A 92 -16.58 3.23 -17.74
N ALA A 93 -15.96 2.04 -17.79
CA ALA A 93 -14.54 1.88 -17.52
C ALA A 93 -13.69 2.69 -18.50
N ALA A 94 -14.01 2.66 -19.79
CA ALA A 94 -13.31 3.43 -20.82
C ALA A 94 -13.46 4.95 -20.62
N GLU A 95 -14.67 5.41 -20.26
CA GLU A 95 -14.93 6.82 -20.00
C GLU A 95 -14.15 7.37 -18.80
N PHE A 96 -13.97 6.56 -17.76
CA PHE A 96 -13.31 6.97 -16.51
C PHE A 96 -11.83 6.54 -16.41
N GLU A 97 -11.29 5.88 -17.41
CA GLU A 97 -9.93 5.33 -17.38
C GLU A 97 -8.86 6.37 -16.98
N ALA A 98 -8.89 7.54 -17.59
CA ALA A 98 -7.93 8.60 -17.31
C ALA A 98 -8.05 9.13 -15.86
N GLN A 99 -9.28 9.27 -15.37
CA GLN A 99 -9.55 9.73 -14.01
C GLN A 99 -9.14 8.68 -12.98
N ASP A 100 -9.49 7.42 -13.22
CA ASP A 100 -9.13 6.31 -12.34
C ASP A 100 -7.61 6.13 -12.26
N LYS A 101 -6.91 6.29 -13.39
CA LYS A 101 -5.44 6.24 -13.44
C LYS A 101 -4.81 7.34 -12.58
N LYS A 102 -5.27 8.57 -12.68
CA LYS A 102 -4.79 9.68 -11.86
C LYS A 102 -5.05 9.44 -10.37
N ARG A 103 -6.23 8.96 -10.04
CA ARG A 103 -6.62 8.65 -8.67
C ARG A 103 -5.77 7.53 -8.08
N LYS A 104 -5.49 6.49 -8.87
CA LYS A 104 -4.58 5.41 -8.47
C LYS A 104 -3.18 5.93 -8.24
N GLU A 105 -2.63 6.74 -9.16
CA GLU A 105 -1.32 7.36 -9.01
C GLU A 105 -1.23 8.20 -7.72
N ALA A 106 -2.26 8.94 -7.39
CA ALA A 106 -2.33 9.71 -6.16
C ALA A 106 -2.27 8.82 -4.91
N ILE A 107 -3.03 7.72 -4.89
CA ILE A 107 -3.03 6.76 -3.78
C ILE A 107 -1.67 6.05 -3.67
N ASP A 108 -1.10 5.62 -4.79
CA ASP A 108 0.20 4.93 -4.82
C ASP A 108 1.32 5.87 -4.34
N THR A 109 1.31 7.13 -4.78
CA THR A 109 2.25 8.16 -4.30
C THR A 109 2.17 8.33 -2.79
N ARG A 110 0.96 8.43 -2.24
CA ARG A 110 0.75 8.54 -0.81
C ARG A 110 1.25 7.31 -0.05
N ASN A 111 0.89 6.10 -0.51
CA ASN A 111 1.29 4.85 0.15
C ASN A 111 2.82 4.68 0.14
N ASN A 112 3.47 5.07 -0.96
CA ASN A 112 4.93 5.07 -1.05
C ASN A 112 5.56 6.07 -0.09
N ALA A 113 4.98 7.27 0.03
CA ALA A 113 5.43 8.29 0.97
C ALA A 113 5.28 7.83 2.43
N ASP A 114 4.14 7.25 2.81
CA ASP A 114 3.92 6.67 4.15
C ASP A 114 4.95 5.57 4.46
N SER A 115 5.23 4.70 3.50
CA SER A 115 6.23 3.64 3.65
C SER A 115 7.64 4.20 3.83
N MET A 116 7.99 5.24 3.07
CA MET A 116 9.28 5.92 3.16
C MET A 116 9.46 6.63 4.50
N VAL A 117 8.43 7.34 4.99
CA VAL A 117 8.43 7.94 6.34
C VAL A 117 8.75 6.89 7.39
N PHE A 118 8.08 5.75 7.36
CA PHE A 118 8.29 4.67 8.31
C PHE A 118 9.72 4.10 8.25
N GLN A 119 10.25 3.90 7.03
CA GLN A 119 11.62 3.39 6.84
C GLN A 119 12.68 4.37 7.38
N VAL A 120 12.53 5.66 7.08
CA VAL A 120 13.46 6.69 7.53
C VAL A 120 13.37 6.89 9.05
N GLU A 121 12.18 6.88 9.64
CA GLU A 121 12.03 6.93 11.10
C GLU A 121 12.73 5.76 11.82
N ASN A 122 12.60 4.56 11.27
CA ASN A 122 13.29 3.38 11.84
C ASN A 122 14.81 3.50 11.68
N ALA A 123 15.27 3.93 10.52
CA ALA A 123 16.69 4.11 10.27
C ALA A 123 17.31 5.19 11.20
N LEU A 124 16.61 6.30 11.44
CA LEU A 124 17.05 7.33 12.39
C LEU A 124 17.11 6.79 13.83
N LYS A 125 16.16 5.93 14.22
CA LYS A 125 16.17 5.28 15.55
C LYS A 125 17.34 4.31 15.72
N GLU A 126 17.61 3.50 14.68
CA GLU A 126 18.70 2.52 14.68
C GLU A 126 20.09 3.20 14.65
N ALA A 127 20.19 4.31 13.95
CA ALA A 127 21.41 5.07 13.83
C ALA A 127 21.80 5.80 15.14
N GLY A 128 20.82 6.23 15.92
CA GLY A 128 21.02 6.82 17.24
C GLY A 128 22.03 7.97 17.26
N ASP A 129 23.05 7.86 18.12
CA ASP A 129 24.13 8.86 18.30
C ASP A 129 25.31 8.69 17.31
N LYS A 130 25.23 7.73 16.39
CA LYS A 130 26.28 7.47 15.39
C LYS A 130 26.26 8.45 14.23
N ILE A 131 25.31 9.38 14.22
CA ILE A 131 25.11 10.34 13.15
C ILE A 131 25.45 11.73 13.62
N ASP A 132 26.07 12.53 12.75
CA ASP A 132 26.26 13.96 13.00
C ASP A 132 24.92 14.67 13.23
N ALA A 133 24.87 15.53 14.25
CA ALA A 133 23.63 16.21 14.66
C ALA A 133 23.03 17.07 13.54
N ASN A 134 23.86 17.65 12.66
CA ASN A 134 23.38 18.49 11.56
C ASN A 134 22.75 17.63 10.45
N ASP A 135 23.35 16.49 10.15
CA ASP A 135 22.80 15.56 9.14
C ASP A 135 21.49 14.96 9.63
N LYS A 136 21.40 14.61 10.89
CA LYS A 136 20.16 14.14 11.53
C LYS A 136 19.07 15.20 11.47
N ALA A 137 19.37 16.45 11.82
CA ALA A 137 18.44 17.56 11.79
C ALA A 137 17.92 17.85 10.35
N ALA A 138 18.77 17.70 9.33
CA ALA A 138 18.36 17.87 7.95
C ALA A 138 17.34 16.79 7.53
N VAL A 139 17.61 15.51 7.82
CA VAL A 139 16.68 14.40 7.53
C VAL A 139 15.38 14.55 8.32
N GLU A 140 15.43 14.92 9.60
CA GLU A 140 14.23 15.16 10.43
C GLU A 140 13.38 16.31 9.88
N THR A 141 13.99 17.35 9.33
CA THR A 141 13.28 18.48 8.70
C THR A 141 12.52 18.02 7.46
N ASP A 142 13.16 17.30 6.54
CA ASP A 142 12.52 16.79 5.33
C ASP A 142 11.47 15.72 5.66
N LEU A 143 11.72 14.88 6.67
CA LEU A 143 10.76 13.90 7.18
C LEU A 143 9.49 14.56 7.73
N ASN A 144 9.63 15.61 8.51
CA ASN A 144 8.49 16.33 9.07
C ASN A 144 7.70 17.05 7.98
N ALA A 145 8.37 17.65 6.99
CA ALA A 145 7.72 18.27 5.84
C ALA A 145 6.86 17.27 5.06
N LEU A 146 7.38 16.07 4.81
CA LEU A 146 6.62 15.01 4.14
C LEU A 146 5.44 14.53 5.00
N LYS A 147 5.63 14.36 6.31
CA LYS A 147 4.55 13.99 7.24
C LYS A 147 3.43 15.02 7.28
N ASP A 148 3.76 16.31 7.25
CA ASP A 148 2.78 17.40 7.23
C ASP A 148 1.94 17.38 5.94
N LEU A 149 2.57 17.15 4.78
CA LEU A 149 1.86 16.98 3.51
C LEU A 149 0.92 15.76 3.52
N LEU A 150 1.38 14.64 4.07
CA LEU A 150 0.57 13.44 4.24
C LEU A 150 -0.62 13.65 5.18
N ALA A 151 -0.43 14.41 6.26
CA ALA A 151 -1.50 14.74 7.20
C ALA A 151 -2.57 15.65 6.55
N GLN A 152 -2.17 16.64 5.76
CA GLN A 152 -3.08 17.53 5.04
C GLN A 152 -3.92 16.80 3.99
N THR A 153 -3.41 15.72 3.43
CA THR A 153 -4.08 14.92 2.39
C THR A 153 -4.81 13.68 2.91
N ALA A 154 -4.89 13.50 4.24
CA ALA A 154 -5.35 12.26 4.87
C ALA A 154 -6.78 11.84 4.50
N ASN A 155 -7.68 12.78 4.31
CA ASN A 155 -9.13 12.54 4.20
C ASN A 155 -9.78 13.07 2.91
N ALA A 156 -8.98 13.48 1.92
CA ALA A 156 -9.48 14.05 0.67
C ALA A 156 -8.86 13.40 -0.56
N GLU A 157 -9.55 13.48 -1.69
CA GLU A 157 -8.93 13.18 -2.98
C GLU A 157 -7.83 14.23 -3.24
N MET A 158 -6.60 13.75 -3.51
CA MET A 158 -5.49 14.64 -3.75
C MET A 158 -5.59 15.29 -5.13
N THR A 159 -5.29 16.57 -5.19
CA THR A 159 -5.11 17.29 -6.45
C THR A 159 -3.78 16.93 -7.11
N ASP A 160 -3.67 17.15 -8.42
CA ASP A 160 -2.41 16.93 -9.17
C ASP A 160 -1.23 17.73 -8.54
N ALA A 161 -1.51 18.94 -8.00
CA ALA A 161 -0.51 19.74 -7.30
C ALA A 161 -0.04 19.07 -5.99
N GLN A 162 -0.94 18.58 -5.17
CA GLN A 162 -0.59 17.87 -3.93
C GLN A 162 0.19 16.58 -4.19
N VAL A 163 -0.12 15.86 -5.27
CA VAL A 163 0.67 14.69 -5.71
C VAL A 163 2.09 15.11 -6.08
N ALA A 164 2.26 16.22 -6.81
CA ALA A 164 3.56 16.75 -7.17
C ALA A 164 4.36 17.21 -5.95
N ASP A 165 3.72 17.88 -4.99
CA ASP A 165 4.36 18.34 -3.75
C ASP A 165 4.85 17.15 -2.90
N ILE A 166 4.06 16.09 -2.79
CA ILE A 166 4.47 14.86 -2.08
C ILE A 166 5.65 14.20 -2.79
N LYS A 167 5.64 14.08 -4.12
CA LYS A 167 6.77 13.53 -4.88
C LYS A 167 8.05 14.35 -4.69
N ALA A 168 7.96 15.67 -4.75
CA ALA A 168 9.11 16.54 -4.52
C ALA A 168 9.67 16.41 -3.09
N ALA A 169 8.79 16.30 -2.09
CA ALA A 169 9.20 16.07 -0.71
C ALA A 169 9.84 14.68 -0.51
N GLN A 170 9.35 13.64 -1.19
CA GLN A 170 9.97 12.31 -1.21
C GLN A 170 11.39 12.34 -1.80
N GLU A 171 11.59 13.04 -2.92
CA GLU A 171 12.91 13.19 -3.53
C GLU A 171 13.90 13.87 -2.59
N LYS A 172 13.49 14.99 -1.98
CA LYS A 172 14.30 15.68 -0.98
C LYS A 172 14.69 14.79 0.19
N MET A 173 13.72 14.09 0.75
CA MET A 173 13.97 13.18 1.87
C MET A 173 14.90 12.03 1.47
N MET A 174 14.77 11.52 0.25
CA MET A 174 15.67 10.48 -0.28
C MET A 174 17.10 10.99 -0.40
N GLU A 175 17.32 12.22 -0.90
CA GLU A 175 18.65 12.83 -0.99
C GLU A 175 19.29 13.02 0.40
N SER A 176 18.54 13.55 1.36
CA SER A 176 19.00 13.72 2.74
C SER A 176 19.33 12.38 3.40
N ALA A 177 18.48 11.38 3.22
CA ALA A 177 18.69 10.04 3.76
C ALA A 177 19.88 9.33 3.11
N GLN A 178 20.10 9.47 1.80
CA GLN A 178 21.27 8.89 1.12
C GLN A 178 22.59 9.47 1.65
N LYS A 179 22.65 10.79 1.83
CA LYS A 179 23.83 11.46 2.41
C LYS A 179 24.13 10.93 3.82
N LEU A 180 23.09 10.75 4.61
CA LEU A 180 23.19 10.20 5.95
C LEU A 180 23.76 8.77 5.94
N PHE A 181 23.18 7.88 5.11
CA PHE A 181 23.61 6.49 5.02
C PHE A 181 25.01 6.34 4.44
N ALA A 182 25.40 7.16 3.47
CA ALA A 182 26.75 7.17 2.93
C ALA A 182 27.78 7.49 4.01
N LYS A 183 27.53 8.51 4.83
CA LYS A 183 28.41 8.88 5.96
C LYS A 183 28.46 7.80 7.03
N MET A 184 27.34 7.16 7.35
CA MET A 184 27.33 6.02 8.28
C MET A 184 28.18 4.86 7.77
N TYR A 185 28.11 4.56 6.48
CA TYR A 185 28.89 3.48 5.87
C TYR A 185 30.41 3.79 5.91
N GLU A 186 30.81 5.03 5.65
CA GLU A 186 32.20 5.47 5.74
C GLU A 186 32.75 5.37 7.16
N GLN A 187 31.94 5.67 8.19
CA GLN A 187 32.34 5.57 9.58
C GLN A 187 32.42 4.14 10.12
N THR A 188 31.76 3.20 9.49
CA THR A 188 31.76 1.78 9.91
C THR A 188 32.84 0.95 9.22
N GLN A 189 33.57 1.48 8.22
CA GLN A 189 34.73 0.80 7.64
C GLN A 189 35.91 0.91 8.61
N PRO A 190 36.50 -0.20 9.06
CA PRO A 190 37.74 -0.15 9.85
C PRO A 190 38.85 0.42 8.98
N VAL A 191 39.52 1.46 9.47
CA VAL A 191 40.73 2.03 8.84
C VAL A 191 41.71 0.88 8.74
N SER A 192 41.91 0.33 7.55
CA SER A 192 42.98 -0.64 7.33
C SER A 192 44.31 0.13 7.42
N TYR A 193 44.95 0.01 8.57
CA TYR A 193 46.34 0.42 8.69
C TYR A 193 47.19 -0.49 7.80
N THR A 194 47.57 0.01 6.64
CA THR A 194 48.71 -0.50 5.89
C THR A 194 49.98 -0.04 6.56
N HIS A 195 50.65 -0.96 7.22
CA HIS A 195 52.09 -0.84 7.53
C HIS A 195 52.91 -1.28 6.35
#